data_4dac266825b8b398d8034fbcd4751e49
#
_entry.id   4dac266825b8b398d8034fbcd4751e49
#
_cell.length_a   1.000
_cell.length_b   1.000
_cell.length_c   1.000
_cell.angle_alpha   90.00
_cell.angle_beta   90.00
_cell.angle_gamma   90.00
#
_symmetry.space_group_name_H-M   'P 1'
#
loop_
_entity.id
_entity.type
_entity.pdbx_description
1 polymer ?
#
loop_
_entity_poly.entity_id
_entity_poly.type
_entity_poly.pdbx_seq_one_letter_code
_entity_poly.pdbx_strand_id
1 'polypeptide(L)'
;RGLGDVYKRQEGVSQLAARAVKGGVLSMGELLMVAGALRNFQHLTSWYGSSEHDALPTDDLFYALAPEPGLEQQISSAILAPDAMADTASRTLAELRKKIRATENSIRDRLESMVRNMDTSKYLQESVVSMRNGRYVVPVKSEYRGEVSGIIHDVSSTGATVFVEPQAVVEANARILQYRAQEAQEIERILVAFTAQVAAIEPQFQYSYKAMLEIDILLAKARLALELKAFKPAVRTDSSFNLIRARHPLIDPQKCVPVDIALGGEYDSLIITCLLYTSPSPRDL
;
A
#
# COMPACT_ATOMS: atom_id res chain seq x y z
N ARG A 1 11.32 10.84 7.22
CA ARG A 1 11.27 9.48 6.64
C ARG A 1 12.17 9.52 5.43
N GLY A 2 13.25 8.68 5.42
CA GLY A 2 14.34 8.83 4.49
C GLY A 2 14.02 8.39 3.07
N LEU A 3 14.74 8.96 2.11
CA LEU A 3 14.72 8.63 0.68
C LEU A 3 14.78 7.12 0.39
N GLY A 4 15.39 6.32 1.25
CA GLY A 4 15.48 4.86 1.10
C GLY A 4 14.13 4.12 1.14
N ASP A 5 13.13 4.62 1.87
CA ASP A 5 11.78 4.02 1.92
C ASP A 5 10.96 4.32 0.65
N VAL A 6 11.22 5.47 0.02
CA VAL A 6 10.58 5.85 -1.26
C VAL A 6 11.14 4.97 -2.38
N TYR A 7 12.46 4.78 -2.46
CA TYR A 7 13.10 3.93 -3.46
C TYR A 7 12.66 2.45 -3.37
N LYS A 8 12.59 1.86 -2.17
CA LYS A 8 12.13 0.47 -1.99
C LYS A 8 10.67 0.27 -2.41
N ARG A 9 9.80 1.26 -2.18
CA ARG A 9 8.41 1.21 -2.63
C ARG A 9 8.29 1.35 -4.15
N GLN A 10 9.18 2.11 -4.76
CA GLN A 10 9.15 2.40 -6.19
C GLN A 10 9.65 1.21 -7.02
N GLU A 11 10.77 0.57 -6.68
CA GLU A 11 11.22 -0.67 -7.34
C GLU A 11 10.15 -1.76 -7.28
N GLY A 12 9.42 -1.88 -6.17
CA GLY A 12 8.32 -2.81 -6.02
C GLY A 12 7.19 -2.63 -7.05
N VAL A 13 6.79 -1.40 -7.37
CA VAL A 13 5.66 -1.14 -8.29
C VAL A 13 6.00 -1.52 -9.74
N SER A 14 7.20 -1.20 -10.21
CA SER A 14 7.69 -1.61 -11.52
C SER A 14 7.69 -3.14 -11.68
N GLN A 15 8.15 -3.88 -10.66
CA GLN A 15 8.13 -5.34 -10.65
C GLN A 15 6.73 -5.93 -10.64
N LEU A 16 5.75 -5.24 -10.04
CA LEU A 16 4.34 -5.66 -10.02
C LEU A 16 3.75 -5.70 -11.44
N ALA A 17 3.96 -4.65 -12.24
CA ALA A 17 3.52 -4.62 -13.63
C ALA A 17 4.18 -5.73 -14.47
N ALA A 18 5.49 -5.95 -14.31
CA ALA A 18 6.20 -7.03 -14.98
C ALA A 18 5.70 -8.43 -14.53
N ARG A 19 5.30 -8.59 -13.26
CA ARG A 19 4.70 -9.84 -12.76
C ARG A 19 3.32 -10.08 -13.38
N ALA A 20 2.52 -9.03 -13.57
CA ALA A 20 1.22 -9.12 -14.22
C ALA A 20 1.34 -9.67 -15.66
N VAL A 21 2.33 -9.21 -16.42
CA VAL A 21 2.61 -9.73 -17.79
C VAL A 21 2.97 -11.21 -17.78
N LYS A 22 3.65 -11.69 -16.71
CA LYS A 22 4.02 -13.11 -16.54
C LYS A 22 2.86 -13.97 -16.04
N GLY A 23 1.66 -13.42 -15.92
CA GLY A 23 0.45 -14.14 -15.48
C GLY A 23 0.27 -14.20 -13.95
N GLY A 24 1.07 -13.47 -13.18
CA GLY A 24 0.89 -13.39 -11.73
C GLY A 24 -0.26 -12.44 -11.38
N VAL A 25 -1.24 -12.89 -10.61
CA VAL A 25 -2.36 -12.06 -10.15
C VAL A 25 -1.87 -11.09 -9.06
N LEU A 26 -2.24 -9.82 -9.19
CA LEU A 26 -1.93 -8.77 -8.21
C LEU A 26 -2.99 -8.76 -7.11
N SER A 27 -2.54 -8.63 -5.86
CA SER A 27 -3.41 -8.43 -4.70
C SER A 27 -4.04 -7.03 -4.68
N MET A 28 -5.06 -6.80 -3.85
CA MET A 28 -5.68 -5.49 -3.67
C MET A 28 -4.66 -4.41 -3.30
N GLY A 29 -3.76 -4.70 -2.35
CA GLY A 29 -2.72 -3.75 -1.95
C GLY A 29 -1.74 -3.40 -3.07
N GLU A 30 -1.36 -4.38 -3.89
CA GLU A 30 -0.47 -4.19 -5.03
C GLU A 30 -1.15 -3.38 -6.15
N LEU A 31 -2.42 -3.61 -6.42
CA LEU A 31 -3.20 -2.80 -7.36
C LEU A 31 -3.35 -1.36 -6.90
N LEU A 32 -3.53 -1.12 -5.59
CA LEU A 32 -3.52 0.24 -5.01
C LEU A 32 -2.16 0.93 -5.18
N MET A 33 -1.06 0.19 -5.10
CA MET A 33 0.27 0.76 -5.38
C MET A 33 0.42 1.18 -6.84
N VAL A 34 -0.07 0.36 -7.77
CA VAL A 34 -0.10 0.70 -9.21
C VAL A 34 -0.99 1.92 -9.45
N ALA A 35 -2.20 1.96 -8.89
CA ALA A 35 -3.09 3.11 -8.98
C ALA A 35 -2.44 4.40 -8.43
N GLY A 36 -1.71 4.29 -7.32
CA GLY A 36 -0.93 5.40 -6.76
C GLY A 36 0.13 5.95 -7.71
N ALA A 37 0.83 5.07 -8.43
CA ALA A 37 1.80 5.49 -9.45
C ALA A 37 1.11 6.19 -10.64
N LEU A 38 0.00 5.64 -11.15
CA LEU A 38 -0.78 6.24 -12.23
C LEU A 38 -1.32 7.63 -11.84
N ARG A 39 -1.77 7.80 -10.60
CA ARG A 39 -2.19 9.09 -10.04
C ARG A 39 -1.04 10.08 -10.01
N ASN A 40 0.16 9.66 -9.64
CA ASN A 40 1.34 10.52 -9.65
C ASN A 40 1.71 10.95 -11.07
N PHE A 41 1.63 10.06 -12.06
CA PHE A 41 1.82 10.45 -13.48
C PHE A 41 0.83 11.54 -13.89
N GLN A 42 -0.45 11.38 -13.56
CA GLN A 42 -1.48 12.37 -13.86
C GLN A 42 -1.22 13.72 -13.17
N HIS A 43 -0.83 13.71 -11.89
CA HIS A 43 -0.52 14.94 -11.16
C HIS A 43 0.67 15.67 -11.77
N LEU A 44 1.76 14.95 -12.09
CA LEU A 44 2.94 15.55 -12.71
C LEU A 44 2.64 16.11 -14.09
N THR A 45 1.91 15.38 -14.93
CA THR A 45 1.50 15.84 -16.27
C THR A 45 0.60 17.07 -16.18
N SER A 46 -0.38 17.07 -15.28
CA SER A 46 -1.30 18.19 -15.09
C SER A 46 -0.58 19.44 -14.55
N TRP A 47 0.32 19.25 -13.56
CA TRP A 47 1.12 20.33 -13.00
C TRP A 47 2.01 20.96 -14.06
N TYR A 48 2.72 20.13 -14.84
CA TYR A 48 3.62 20.61 -15.88
C TYR A 48 2.85 21.33 -16.98
N GLY A 49 1.73 20.79 -17.46
CA GLY A 49 0.91 21.40 -18.50
C GLY A 49 0.16 22.68 -18.09
N SER A 50 0.03 22.92 -16.75
CA SER A 50 -0.56 24.18 -16.24
C SER A 50 0.43 25.32 -16.08
N SER A 51 1.73 25.07 -16.26
CA SER A 51 2.80 26.06 -16.11
C SER A 51 3.21 26.62 -17.47
N GLU A 52 3.17 27.95 -17.61
CA GLU A 52 3.79 28.60 -18.77
C GLU A 52 5.31 28.68 -18.51
N HIS A 53 6.09 28.07 -19.38
CA HIS A 53 7.55 28.09 -19.32
C HIS A 53 8.14 27.97 -20.72
N ASP A 54 9.34 28.50 -20.92
CA ASP A 54 10.12 28.23 -22.12
C ASP A 54 10.55 26.76 -22.17
N ALA A 55 10.95 26.29 -23.38
CA ALA A 55 11.44 24.94 -23.56
C ALA A 55 12.60 24.60 -22.58
N LEU A 56 12.41 23.54 -21.83
CA LEU A 56 13.38 23.07 -20.81
C LEU A 56 14.01 21.74 -21.25
N PRO A 57 15.27 21.48 -20.91
CA PRO A 57 15.91 20.17 -21.15
C PRO A 57 15.20 18.98 -20.49
N THR A 58 14.25 19.24 -19.61
CA THR A 58 13.48 18.24 -18.84
C THR A 58 12.12 17.91 -19.46
N ASP A 59 11.71 18.62 -20.52
CA ASP A 59 10.40 18.48 -21.15
C ASP A 59 10.12 17.05 -21.58
N ASP A 60 11.10 16.38 -22.19
CA ASP A 60 10.99 15.00 -22.65
C ASP A 60 10.61 14.02 -21.51
N LEU A 61 11.04 14.30 -20.27
CA LEU A 61 10.67 13.46 -19.13
C LEU A 61 9.19 13.60 -18.77
N PHE A 62 8.64 14.81 -18.84
CA PHE A 62 7.22 15.05 -18.58
C PHE A 62 6.34 14.55 -19.73
N TYR A 63 6.77 14.66 -20.95
CA TYR A 63 6.06 14.11 -22.12
C TYR A 63 6.12 12.57 -22.20
N ALA A 64 7.08 11.95 -21.52
CA ALA A 64 7.17 10.50 -21.39
C ALA A 64 6.13 9.91 -20.41
N LEU A 65 5.51 10.75 -19.56
CA LEU A 65 4.48 10.31 -18.64
C LEU A 65 3.18 10.02 -19.38
N ALA A 66 2.66 8.81 -19.26
CA ALA A 66 1.38 8.39 -19.81
C ALA A 66 0.41 8.09 -18.66
N PRO A 67 -0.40 9.05 -18.24
CA PRO A 67 -1.43 8.82 -17.24
C PRO A 67 -2.56 7.98 -17.80
N GLU A 68 -3.06 7.03 -17.00
CA GLU A 68 -4.23 6.20 -17.28
C GLU A 68 -5.32 6.47 -16.23
N PRO A 69 -5.99 7.63 -16.30
CA PRO A 69 -6.96 8.04 -15.29
C PRO A 69 -8.16 7.09 -15.19
N GLY A 70 -8.54 6.46 -16.30
CA GLY A 70 -9.63 5.48 -16.33
C GLY A 70 -9.32 4.25 -15.49
N LEU A 71 -8.13 3.66 -15.65
CA LEU A 71 -7.69 2.50 -14.87
C LEU A 71 -7.45 2.88 -13.40
N GLU A 72 -6.82 4.01 -13.16
CA GLU A 72 -6.59 4.52 -11.78
C GLU A 72 -7.91 4.65 -11.03
N GLN A 73 -8.90 5.30 -11.63
CA GLN A 73 -10.20 5.54 -11.01
C GLN A 73 -10.96 4.22 -10.79
N GLN A 74 -10.92 3.29 -11.73
CA GLN A 74 -11.56 1.98 -11.58
C GLN A 74 -10.97 1.20 -10.40
N ILE A 75 -9.65 1.12 -10.29
CA ILE A 75 -8.97 0.44 -9.18
C ILE A 75 -9.31 1.12 -7.86
N SER A 76 -9.15 2.45 -7.77
CA SER A 76 -9.35 3.22 -6.54
C SER A 76 -10.81 3.23 -6.06
N SER A 77 -11.78 3.14 -6.97
CA SER A 77 -13.19 3.04 -6.60
C SER A 77 -13.60 1.61 -6.19
N ALA A 78 -12.96 0.59 -6.74
CA ALA A 78 -13.25 -0.80 -6.44
C ALA A 78 -12.52 -1.31 -5.19
N ILE A 79 -11.31 -0.82 -4.91
CA ILE A 79 -10.46 -1.28 -3.80
C ILE A 79 -10.29 -0.13 -2.80
N LEU A 80 -10.89 -0.30 -1.62
CA LEU A 80 -10.89 0.73 -0.57
C LEU A 80 -9.66 0.65 0.35
N ALA A 81 -9.15 -0.57 0.57
CA ALA A 81 -7.99 -0.84 1.40
C ALA A 81 -7.30 -2.14 0.92
N PRO A 82 -6.06 -2.44 1.38
CA PRO A 82 -5.33 -3.65 0.98
C PRO A 82 -6.06 -4.98 1.22
N ASP A 83 -7.07 -4.97 2.06
CA ASP A 83 -7.90 -6.11 2.45
C ASP A 83 -9.41 -5.87 2.25
N ALA A 84 -9.79 -4.74 1.66
CA ALA A 84 -11.19 -4.33 1.54
C ALA A 84 -11.55 -3.90 0.11
N MET A 85 -12.48 -4.66 -0.50
CA MET A 85 -13.09 -4.33 -1.79
C MET A 85 -14.48 -3.74 -1.59
N ALA A 86 -14.80 -2.68 -2.34
CA ALA A 86 -16.11 -2.02 -2.31
C ALA A 86 -17.23 -2.96 -2.78
N ASP A 87 -18.41 -2.83 -2.20
CA ASP A 87 -19.61 -3.54 -2.67
C ASP A 87 -19.93 -3.17 -4.14
N THR A 88 -19.60 -1.95 -4.53
CA THR A 88 -19.80 -1.41 -5.88
C THR A 88 -18.78 -1.88 -6.91
N ALA A 89 -17.75 -2.63 -6.52
CA ALA A 89 -16.74 -3.16 -7.43
C ALA A 89 -17.35 -4.07 -8.53
N SER A 90 -18.42 -4.79 -8.19
CA SER A 90 -19.28 -5.46 -9.19
C SER A 90 -20.71 -5.63 -8.67
N ARG A 91 -21.66 -5.72 -9.61
CA ARG A 91 -23.06 -6.03 -9.27
C ARG A 91 -23.20 -7.37 -8.55
N THR A 92 -22.47 -8.37 -9.02
CA THR A 92 -22.46 -9.72 -8.42
C THR A 92 -21.98 -9.67 -6.99
N LEU A 93 -20.90 -8.95 -6.70
CA LEU A 93 -20.36 -8.80 -5.34
C LEU A 93 -21.37 -8.12 -4.41
N ALA A 94 -22.02 -7.04 -4.88
CA ALA A 94 -23.06 -6.36 -4.11
C ALA A 94 -24.24 -7.28 -3.78
N GLU A 95 -24.71 -8.08 -4.76
CA GLU A 95 -25.80 -9.02 -4.57
C GLU A 95 -25.44 -10.14 -3.60
N LEU A 96 -24.21 -10.70 -3.70
CA LEU A 96 -23.73 -11.74 -2.79
C LEU A 96 -23.63 -11.22 -1.35
N ARG A 97 -23.04 -10.07 -1.13
CA ARG A 97 -22.92 -9.46 0.19
C ARG A 97 -24.29 -9.10 0.79
N LYS A 98 -25.24 -8.66 -0.04
CA LYS A 98 -26.62 -8.45 0.40
C LYS A 98 -27.28 -9.77 0.86
N LYS A 99 -27.08 -10.87 0.10
CA LYS A 99 -27.59 -12.20 0.48
C LYS A 99 -26.95 -12.70 1.77
N ILE A 100 -25.64 -12.52 1.94
CA ILE A 100 -24.93 -12.88 3.17
C ILE A 100 -25.55 -12.14 4.35
N ARG A 101 -25.60 -10.83 4.30
CA ARG A 101 -26.18 -9.99 5.40
C ARG A 101 -27.63 -10.35 5.72
N ALA A 102 -28.45 -10.56 4.71
CA ALA A 102 -29.85 -10.96 4.92
C ALA A 102 -29.96 -12.34 5.60
N THR A 103 -29.12 -13.28 5.18
CA THR A 103 -29.10 -14.64 5.77
C THR A 103 -28.55 -14.60 7.19
N GLU A 104 -27.50 -13.83 7.46
CA GLU A 104 -26.92 -13.64 8.80
C GLU A 104 -27.95 -13.03 9.76
N ASN A 105 -28.68 -12.01 9.34
CA ASN A 105 -29.74 -11.41 10.15
C ASN A 105 -30.84 -12.44 10.44
N SER A 106 -31.30 -13.19 9.44
CA SER A 106 -32.31 -14.24 9.63
C SER A 106 -31.86 -15.35 10.61
N ILE A 107 -30.56 -15.74 10.57
CA ILE A 107 -30.00 -16.69 11.53
C ILE A 107 -30.00 -16.08 12.92
N ARG A 108 -29.52 -14.84 13.05
CA ARG A 108 -29.45 -14.14 14.33
C ARG A 108 -30.84 -14.05 14.99
N ASP A 109 -31.85 -13.60 14.23
CA ASP A 109 -33.22 -13.48 14.73
C ASP A 109 -33.78 -14.81 15.24
N ARG A 110 -33.54 -15.90 14.49
CA ARG A 110 -33.95 -17.25 14.88
C ARG A 110 -33.24 -17.74 16.14
N LEU A 111 -31.94 -17.55 16.21
CA LEU A 111 -31.15 -17.99 17.36
C LEU A 111 -31.43 -17.14 18.59
N GLU A 112 -31.61 -15.83 18.45
CA GLU A 112 -32.04 -14.96 19.56
C GLU A 112 -33.43 -15.34 20.09
N SER A 113 -34.37 -15.67 19.21
CA SER A 113 -35.67 -16.18 19.60
C SER A 113 -35.56 -17.49 20.40
N MET A 114 -34.68 -18.41 19.93
CA MET A 114 -34.41 -19.66 20.62
C MET A 114 -33.76 -19.46 21.99
N VAL A 115 -32.81 -18.56 22.08
CA VAL A 115 -32.07 -18.24 23.33
C VAL A 115 -32.97 -17.56 24.36
N ARG A 116 -33.94 -16.73 23.93
CA ARG A 116 -34.93 -16.07 24.81
C ARG A 116 -36.07 -16.99 25.26
N ASN A 117 -36.25 -18.12 24.61
CA ASN A 117 -37.28 -19.06 25.01
C ASN A 117 -36.90 -19.75 26.33
N MET A 118 -37.78 -19.65 27.35
CA MET A 118 -37.56 -20.23 28.69
C MET A 118 -37.27 -21.73 28.67
N ASP A 119 -37.86 -22.47 27.75
CA ASP A 119 -37.68 -23.92 27.67
C ASP A 119 -36.30 -24.32 27.14
N THR A 120 -35.69 -23.50 26.28
CA THR A 120 -34.36 -23.79 25.72
C THR A 120 -33.23 -23.10 26.45
N SER A 121 -33.49 -21.93 27.08
CA SER A 121 -32.47 -21.14 27.79
C SER A 121 -31.80 -21.92 28.96
N LYS A 122 -32.51 -22.82 29.62
CA LYS A 122 -31.99 -23.64 30.72
C LYS A 122 -30.88 -24.61 30.28
N TYR A 123 -30.88 -25.01 28.99
CA TYR A 123 -29.88 -25.91 28.42
C TYR A 123 -28.62 -25.19 27.98
N LEU A 124 -28.69 -23.87 27.79
CA LEU A 124 -27.56 -23.07 27.31
C LEU A 124 -26.60 -22.72 28.44
N GLN A 125 -25.30 -22.70 28.13
CA GLN A 125 -24.27 -22.27 29.05
C GLN A 125 -24.30 -20.73 29.22
N GLU A 126 -24.51 -20.04 28.09
CA GLU A 126 -24.68 -18.59 28.00
C GLU A 126 -25.78 -18.26 26.98
N SER A 127 -26.53 -17.19 27.26
CA SER A 127 -27.61 -16.73 26.38
C SER A 127 -27.08 -15.87 25.21
N VAL A 128 -26.04 -16.36 24.51
CA VAL A 128 -25.38 -15.66 23.40
C VAL A 128 -25.27 -16.56 22.17
N VAL A 129 -25.30 -15.92 21.01
CA VAL A 129 -25.00 -16.56 19.74
C VAL A 129 -23.50 -16.45 19.47
N SER A 130 -22.86 -17.56 19.17
CA SER A 130 -21.42 -17.64 18.89
C SER A 130 -21.15 -18.08 17.45
N MET A 131 -19.91 -17.91 16.99
CA MET A 131 -19.47 -18.44 15.70
C MET A 131 -18.34 -19.44 15.89
N ARG A 132 -18.46 -20.62 15.25
CA ARG A 132 -17.41 -21.63 15.20
C ARG A 132 -17.30 -22.16 13.78
N ASN A 133 -16.08 -22.25 13.26
CA ASN A 133 -15.79 -22.73 11.91
C ASN A 133 -16.65 -22.05 10.82
N GLY A 134 -16.89 -20.73 10.97
CA GLY A 134 -17.72 -19.96 10.04
C GLY A 134 -19.23 -20.20 10.14
N ARG A 135 -19.71 -20.92 11.17
CA ARG A 135 -21.12 -21.23 11.41
C ARG A 135 -21.63 -20.59 12.69
N TYR A 136 -22.87 -20.14 12.67
CA TYR A 136 -23.57 -19.64 13.84
C TYR A 136 -24.03 -20.82 14.70
N VAL A 137 -23.63 -20.81 15.97
CA VAL A 137 -23.87 -21.88 16.95
C VAL A 137 -24.35 -21.30 18.28
N VAL A 138 -24.95 -22.12 19.11
CA VAL A 138 -25.28 -21.83 20.50
C VAL A 138 -24.45 -22.65 21.47
N PRO A 139 -23.96 -22.09 22.58
CA PRO A 139 -23.22 -22.80 23.61
C PRO A 139 -24.18 -23.55 24.51
N VAL A 140 -24.18 -24.91 24.43
CA VAL A 140 -25.01 -25.78 25.22
C VAL A 140 -24.18 -26.43 26.33
N LYS A 141 -24.71 -26.58 27.53
CA LYS A 141 -24.05 -27.32 28.60
C LYS A 141 -23.91 -28.79 28.19
N SER A 142 -22.76 -29.37 28.43
CA SER A 142 -22.41 -30.72 27.97
C SER A 142 -23.41 -31.78 28.43
N GLU A 143 -24.01 -31.62 29.63
CA GLU A 143 -25.02 -32.50 30.20
C GLU A 143 -26.35 -32.48 29.41
N TYR A 144 -26.64 -31.37 28.70
CA TYR A 144 -27.89 -31.21 27.91
C TYR A 144 -27.65 -31.28 26.40
N ARG A 145 -26.53 -31.85 25.96
CA ARG A 145 -26.16 -31.92 24.54
C ARG A 145 -27.21 -32.62 23.66
N GLY A 146 -28.05 -33.50 24.22
CA GLY A 146 -29.12 -34.24 23.53
C GLY A 146 -30.43 -33.48 23.46
N GLU A 147 -30.62 -32.39 24.25
CA GLU A 147 -31.87 -31.64 24.34
C GLU A 147 -31.99 -30.57 23.24
N VAL A 148 -30.86 -30.11 22.69
CA VAL A 148 -30.83 -29.16 21.57
C VAL A 148 -30.56 -29.93 20.29
N SER A 149 -31.57 -30.09 19.46
CA SER A 149 -31.47 -30.76 18.17
C SER A 149 -30.58 -29.96 17.22
N GLY A 150 -29.48 -30.59 16.74
CA GLY A 150 -28.53 -29.92 15.84
C GLY A 150 -27.22 -30.67 15.67
N ILE A 151 -26.25 -30.00 15.03
CA ILE A 151 -24.92 -30.53 14.73
C ILE A 151 -23.90 -29.95 15.70
N ILE A 152 -23.06 -30.77 16.31
CA ILE A 152 -21.98 -30.35 17.19
C ILE A 152 -20.77 -29.95 16.29
N HIS A 153 -20.26 -28.72 16.46
CA HIS A 153 -19.12 -28.23 15.70
C HIS A 153 -17.87 -28.08 16.54
N ASP A 154 -18.00 -27.90 17.84
CA ASP A 154 -16.85 -27.66 18.74
C ASP A 154 -17.21 -28.03 20.19
N VAL A 155 -16.19 -28.26 21.01
CA VAL A 155 -16.31 -28.47 22.44
C VAL A 155 -15.29 -27.57 23.15
N SER A 156 -15.68 -26.95 24.26
CA SER A 156 -14.77 -26.14 25.04
C SER A 156 -13.59 -26.97 25.58
N SER A 157 -12.47 -26.33 25.83
CA SER A 157 -11.24 -26.97 26.36
C SER A 157 -11.45 -27.73 27.65
N THR A 158 -12.44 -27.32 28.47
CA THR A 158 -12.83 -27.98 29.71
C THR A 158 -13.84 -29.09 29.52
N GLY A 159 -14.40 -29.28 28.30
CA GLY A 159 -15.48 -30.23 28.03
C GLY A 159 -16.85 -29.83 28.58
N ALA A 160 -16.97 -28.71 29.29
CA ALA A 160 -18.22 -28.31 29.96
C ALA A 160 -19.27 -27.71 29.00
N THR A 161 -18.84 -27.22 27.82
CA THR A 161 -19.71 -26.58 26.85
C THR A 161 -19.53 -27.19 25.47
N VAL A 162 -20.64 -27.47 24.81
CA VAL A 162 -20.72 -27.99 23.45
C VAL A 162 -21.31 -26.91 22.55
N PHE A 163 -20.66 -26.60 21.45
CA PHE A 163 -21.15 -25.60 20.48
C PHE A 163 -22.00 -26.33 19.43
N VAL A 164 -23.32 -26.12 19.52
CA VAL A 164 -24.33 -26.80 18.68
C VAL A 164 -24.83 -25.81 17.61
N GLU A 165 -24.85 -26.26 16.35
CA GLU A 165 -25.57 -25.60 15.27
C GLU A 165 -27.02 -26.16 15.29
N PRO A 166 -28.03 -25.36 15.72
CA PRO A 166 -29.38 -25.86 15.78
C PRO A 166 -29.94 -26.22 14.40
N GLN A 167 -30.73 -27.27 14.33
CA GLN A 167 -31.34 -27.77 13.08
C GLN A 167 -32.05 -26.68 12.29
N ALA A 168 -32.67 -25.70 13.00
CA ALA A 168 -33.39 -24.59 12.39
C ALA A 168 -32.54 -23.65 11.56
N VAL A 169 -31.21 -23.66 11.72
CA VAL A 169 -30.26 -22.75 11.01
C VAL A 169 -29.23 -23.49 10.15
N VAL A 170 -29.19 -24.78 10.14
CA VAL A 170 -28.22 -25.62 9.40
C VAL A 170 -28.16 -25.22 7.91
N GLU A 171 -29.33 -25.15 7.25
CA GLU A 171 -29.38 -24.77 5.82
C GLU A 171 -28.93 -23.35 5.59
N ALA A 172 -29.30 -22.43 6.47
CA ALA A 172 -28.92 -21.02 6.35
C ALA A 172 -27.41 -20.82 6.55
N ASN A 173 -26.80 -21.52 7.52
CA ASN A 173 -25.35 -21.53 7.70
C ASN A 173 -24.63 -22.13 6.48
N ALA A 174 -25.16 -23.21 5.89
CA ALA A 174 -24.59 -23.77 4.67
C ALA A 174 -24.65 -22.78 3.49
N ARG A 175 -25.76 -22.05 3.34
CA ARG A 175 -25.89 -21.00 2.32
C ARG A 175 -24.89 -19.87 2.52
N ILE A 176 -24.65 -19.42 3.75
CA ILE A 176 -23.62 -18.39 4.03
C ILE A 176 -22.25 -18.86 3.56
N LEU A 177 -21.84 -20.10 3.89
CA LEU A 177 -20.55 -20.64 3.44
C LEU A 177 -20.46 -20.68 1.91
N GLN A 178 -21.55 -21.08 1.24
CA GLN A 178 -21.61 -21.06 -0.22
C GLN A 178 -21.49 -19.64 -0.79
N TYR A 179 -22.21 -18.66 -0.23
CA TYR A 179 -22.12 -17.26 -0.68
C TYR A 179 -20.75 -16.66 -0.42
N ARG A 180 -20.10 -16.97 0.70
CA ARG A 180 -18.71 -16.52 0.97
C ARG A 180 -17.70 -17.13 0.00
N ALA A 181 -17.88 -18.39 -0.38
CA ALA A 181 -17.05 -19.01 -1.42
C ALA A 181 -17.25 -18.32 -2.79
N GLN A 182 -18.49 -18.01 -3.16
CA GLN A 182 -18.80 -17.25 -4.37
C GLN A 182 -18.28 -15.82 -4.32
N GLU A 183 -18.33 -15.16 -3.16
CA GLU A 183 -17.74 -13.84 -2.94
C GLU A 183 -16.23 -13.87 -3.18
N ALA A 184 -15.53 -14.88 -2.62
CA ALA A 184 -14.09 -15.03 -2.82
C ALA A 184 -13.73 -15.24 -4.30
N GLN A 185 -14.50 -16.07 -5.01
CA GLN A 185 -14.32 -16.28 -6.45
C GLN A 185 -14.57 -15.01 -7.27
N GLU A 186 -15.59 -14.22 -6.92
CA GLU A 186 -15.87 -12.96 -7.62
C GLU A 186 -14.76 -11.91 -7.36
N ILE A 187 -14.26 -11.83 -6.13
CA ILE A 187 -13.11 -10.98 -5.80
C ILE A 187 -11.89 -11.37 -6.63
N GLU A 188 -11.57 -12.66 -6.70
CA GLU A 188 -10.47 -13.16 -7.51
C GLU A 188 -10.65 -12.82 -8.99
N ARG A 189 -11.87 -12.99 -9.53
CA ARG A 189 -12.19 -12.61 -10.92
C ARG A 189 -11.93 -11.12 -11.18
N ILE A 190 -12.30 -10.24 -10.23
CA ILE A 190 -12.07 -8.80 -10.34
C ILE A 190 -10.56 -8.49 -10.32
N LEU A 191 -9.80 -9.13 -9.41
CA LEU A 191 -8.36 -8.94 -9.32
C LEU A 191 -7.65 -9.39 -10.60
N VAL A 192 -8.04 -10.54 -11.16
CA VAL A 192 -7.53 -11.02 -12.46
C VAL A 192 -7.83 -10.02 -13.57
N ALA A 193 -9.04 -9.46 -13.61
CA ALA A 193 -9.41 -8.47 -14.63
C ALA A 193 -8.58 -7.18 -14.52
N PHE A 194 -8.37 -6.63 -13.32
CA PHE A 194 -7.50 -5.48 -13.13
C PHE A 194 -6.04 -5.80 -13.44
N THR A 195 -5.57 -6.99 -13.04
CA THR A 195 -4.20 -7.43 -13.37
C THR A 195 -3.97 -7.49 -14.87
N ALA A 196 -4.95 -7.98 -15.62
CA ALA A 196 -4.86 -8.01 -17.10
C ALA A 196 -4.80 -6.60 -17.70
N GLN A 197 -5.54 -5.64 -17.15
CA GLN A 197 -5.46 -4.24 -17.59
C GLN A 197 -4.08 -3.63 -17.27
N VAL A 198 -3.52 -3.90 -16.09
CA VAL A 198 -2.16 -3.47 -15.73
C VAL A 198 -1.13 -4.11 -16.67
N ALA A 199 -1.27 -5.40 -17.00
CA ALA A 199 -0.39 -6.07 -17.96
C ALA A 199 -0.46 -5.46 -19.36
N ALA A 200 -1.63 -5.00 -19.79
CA ALA A 200 -1.80 -4.37 -21.10
C ALA A 200 -1.06 -3.04 -21.25
N ILE A 201 -0.92 -2.28 -20.16
CA ILE A 201 -0.22 -0.98 -20.17
C ILE A 201 1.25 -1.09 -19.71
N GLU A 202 1.75 -2.28 -19.41
CA GLU A 202 3.06 -2.49 -18.76
C GLU A 202 4.21 -1.77 -19.48
N PRO A 203 4.40 -1.87 -20.82
CA PRO A 203 5.54 -1.23 -21.49
C PRO A 203 5.54 0.29 -21.29
N GLN A 204 4.37 0.91 -21.43
CA GLN A 204 4.21 2.35 -21.26
C GLN A 204 4.33 2.77 -19.78
N PHE A 205 3.81 1.93 -18.89
CA PHE A 205 3.92 2.12 -17.46
C PHE A 205 5.40 2.12 -17.01
N GLN A 206 6.21 1.17 -17.49
CA GLN A 206 7.65 1.11 -17.18
C GLN A 206 8.39 2.36 -17.65
N TYR A 207 8.06 2.83 -18.83
CA TYR A 207 8.67 4.02 -19.42
C TYR A 207 8.34 5.27 -18.59
N SER A 208 7.07 5.47 -18.29
CA SER A 208 6.58 6.57 -17.44
C SER A 208 7.14 6.50 -16.04
N TYR A 209 7.25 5.30 -15.48
CA TYR A 209 7.78 5.10 -14.14
C TYR A 209 9.26 5.49 -14.04
N LYS A 210 10.05 5.13 -15.06
CA LYS A 210 11.46 5.54 -15.16
C LYS A 210 11.59 7.06 -15.27
N ALA A 211 10.79 7.69 -16.13
CA ALA A 211 10.77 9.15 -16.28
C ALA A 211 10.39 9.85 -14.95
N MET A 212 9.38 9.35 -14.25
CA MET A 212 8.99 9.87 -12.92
C MET A 212 10.14 9.79 -11.91
N LEU A 213 10.90 8.70 -11.89
CA LEU A 213 12.08 8.57 -11.01
C LEU A 213 13.16 9.61 -11.33
N GLU A 214 13.42 9.85 -12.61
CA GLU A 214 14.38 10.86 -13.05
C GLU A 214 13.91 12.27 -12.66
N ILE A 215 12.63 12.58 -12.82
CA ILE A 215 12.01 13.83 -12.38
C ILE A 215 12.18 14.01 -10.86
N ASP A 216 11.88 12.99 -10.06
CA ASP A 216 12.01 13.04 -8.60
C ASP A 216 13.46 13.35 -8.16
N ILE A 217 14.44 12.68 -8.79
CA ILE A 217 15.86 12.92 -8.54
C ILE A 217 16.26 14.36 -8.93
N LEU A 218 15.78 14.85 -10.08
CA LEU A 218 16.09 16.21 -10.53
C LEU A 218 15.48 17.25 -9.60
N LEU A 219 14.24 17.07 -9.18
CA LEU A 219 13.56 17.96 -8.23
C LEU A 219 14.27 17.95 -6.85
N ALA A 220 14.69 16.78 -6.38
CA ALA A 220 15.45 16.66 -5.14
C ALA A 220 16.79 17.40 -5.21
N LYS A 221 17.52 17.25 -6.33
CA LYS A 221 18.77 17.99 -6.58
C LYS A 221 18.55 19.49 -6.68
N ALA A 222 17.51 19.93 -7.39
CA ALA A 222 17.17 21.33 -7.52
C ALA A 222 16.80 21.96 -6.16
N ARG A 223 16.01 21.26 -5.35
CA ARG A 223 15.64 21.68 -4.01
C ARG A 223 16.86 21.82 -3.10
N LEU A 224 17.76 20.85 -3.12
CA LEU A 224 19.02 20.90 -2.38
C LEU A 224 19.91 22.04 -2.85
N ALA A 225 20.01 22.26 -4.15
CA ALA A 225 20.79 23.37 -4.71
C ALA A 225 20.25 24.75 -4.27
N LEU A 226 18.92 24.91 -4.25
CA LEU A 226 18.28 26.14 -3.75
C LEU A 226 18.53 26.35 -2.25
N GLU A 227 18.40 25.30 -1.45
CA GLU A 227 18.64 25.34 0.00
C GLU A 227 20.07 25.72 0.33
N LEU A 228 21.04 25.11 -0.35
CA LEU A 228 22.46 25.37 -0.18
C LEU A 228 22.95 26.63 -0.92
N LYS A 229 22.10 27.26 -1.75
CA LYS A 229 22.50 28.35 -2.68
C LYS A 229 23.68 27.91 -3.55
N ALA A 230 23.66 26.63 -4.00
CA ALA A 230 24.73 26.01 -4.74
C ALA A 230 24.54 26.15 -6.26
N PHE A 231 25.63 26.09 -6.99
CA PHE A 231 25.67 26.07 -8.44
C PHE A 231 26.20 24.73 -8.96
N LYS A 232 25.82 24.38 -10.18
CA LYS A 232 26.34 23.17 -10.83
C LYS A 232 27.85 23.30 -11.04
N PRO A 233 28.67 22.41 -10.48
CA PRO A 233 30.12 22.45 -10.69
C PRO A 233 30.47 22.03 -12.12
N ALA A 234 31.49 22.66 -12.68
CA ALA A 234 32.14 22.18 -13.89
C ALA A 234 33.13 21.06 -13.50
N VAL A 235 32.84 19.84 -13.96
CA VAL A 235 33.74 18.70 -13.70
C VAL A 235 34.86 18.71 -14.72
N ARG A 236 36.10 18.62 -14.22
CA ARG A 236 37.33 18.58 -15.04
C ARG A 236 37.95 17.18 -14.99
N THR A 237 38.67 16.84 -16.01
CA THR A 237 39.41 15.54 -16.12
C THR A 237 40.88 15.67 -15.80
N ASP A 238 41.43 16.90 -15.73
CA ASP A 238 42.77 17.19 -15.23
C ASP A 238 42.78 17.16 -13.69
N SER A 239 43.89 16.88 -13.09
CA SER A 239 44.03 16.81 -11.62
C SER A 239 43.96 18.19 -10.93
N SER A 240 43.17 19.10 -11.46
CA SER A 240 42.98 20.47 -10.91
C SER A 240 41.58 20.69 -10.34
N PHE A 241 41.46 21.47 -9.30
CA PHE A 241 40.20 22.00 -8.83
C PHE A 241 40.28 23.48 -8.47
N ASN A 242 39.18 24.18 -8.63
CA ASN A 242 39.01 25.56 -8.23
C ASN A 242 37.64 25.74 -7.59
N LEU A 243 37.61 25.94 -6.29
CA LEU A 243 36.40 26.15 -5.50
C LEU A 243 36.32 27.62 -5.11
N ILE A 244 35.32 28.33 -5.59
CA ILE A 244 35.09 29.74 -5.32
C ILE A 244 34.01 29.89 -4.26
N ARG A 245 34.33 30.52 -3.13
CA ARG A 245 33.45 30.77 -1.99
C ARG A 245 32.78 29.46 -1.49
N ALA A 246 33.57 28.39 -1.44
CA ALA A 246 33.11 27.07 -0.97
C ALA A 246 32.66 27.15 0.49
N ARG A 247 31.54 26.52 0.79
CA ARG A 247 30.98 26.41 2.14
C ARG A 247 30.72 24.93 2.47
N HIS A 248 31.02 24.57 3.69
CA HIS A 248 30.71 23.20 4.16
C HIS A 248 29.20 23.05 4.36
N PRO A 249 28.53 22.08 3.73
CA PRO A 249 27.05 21.98 3.74
C PRO A 249 26.44 21.65 5.10
N LEU A 250 27.21 21.08 6.04
CA LEU A 250 26.75 20.72 7.38
C LEU A 250 27.04 21.80 8.44
N ILE A 251 27.74 22.89 8.08
CA ILE A 251 27.97 23.98 9.00
C ILE A 251 26.86 25.03 8.81
N ASP A 252 26.32 25.53 9.93
CA ASP A 252 25.33 26.61 9.93
C ASP A 252 25.73 27.72 8.94
N PRO A 253 24.90 28.07 7.96
CA PRO A 253 25.20 29.07 6.95
C PRO A 253 25.58 30.42 7.50
N GLN A 254 25.12 30.78 8.71
CA GLN A 254 25.46 32.03 9.39
C GLN A 254 26.86 32.01 10.03
N LYS A 255 27.36 30.81 10.35
CA LYS A 255 28.67 30.61 10.98
C LYS A 255 29.73 30.15 9.98
N CYS A 256 29.32 29.62 8.83
CA CYS A 256 30.24 29.09 7.82
C CYS A 256 30.93 30.21 7.06
N VAL A 257 32.24 30.33 7.21
CA VAL A 257 33.07 31.25 6.44
C VAL A 257 33.35 30.64 5.06
N PRO A 258 33.00 31.33 3.96
CA PRO A 258 33.29 30.85 2.61
C PRO A 258 34.80 30.96 2.35
N VAL A 259 35.35 29.91 1.69
CA VAL A 259 36.79 29.81 1.40
C VAL A 259 37.00 29.61 -0.11
N ASP A 260 37.97 30.30 -0.67
CA ASP A 260 38.47 30.07 -2.02
C ASP A 260 39.67 29.12 -1.96
N ILE A 261 39.62 27.99 -2.70
CA ILE A 261 40.67 27.00 -2.72
C ILE A 261 40.91 26.56 -4.15
N ALA A 262 42.15 26.65 -4.62
CA ALA A 262 42.56 26.16 -5.93
C ALA A 262 43.79 25.27 -5.81
N LEU A 263 43.87 24.26 -6.66
CA LEU A 263 45.00 23.35 -6.77
C LEU A 263 45.11 22.86 -8.21
N GLY A 264 46.32 22.53 -8.67
CA GLY A 264 46.55 22.04 -10.02
C GLY A 264 46.64 23.14 -11.08
N GLY A 265 47.38 24.16 -10.84
CA GLY A 265 47.67 25.27 -11.76
C GLY A 265 49.04 25.82 -11.44
N GLU A 266 49.10 26.91 -10.71
CA GLU A 266 50.37 27.45 -10.19
C GLU A 266 50.89 26.60 -9.02
N TYR A 267 50.04 25.85 -8.32
CA TYR A 267 50.41 25.10 -7.12
C TYR A 267 49.97 23.64 -7.25
N ASP A 268 50.86 22.70 -6.96
CA ASP A 268 50.60 21.25 -6.95
C ASP A 268 50.30 20.70 -5.54
N SER A 269 50.47 21.54 -4.52
CA SER A 269 50.33 21.13 -3.14
C SER A 269 49.71 22.26 -2.29
N LEU A 270 48.77 21.89 -1.43
CA LEU A 270 48.10 22.75 -0.44
C LEU A 270 48.45 22.25 0.96
N ILE A 271 49.16 23.11 1.74
CA ILE A 271 49.48 22.82 3.13
C ILE A 271 48.50 23.52 4.06
N ILE A 272 47.77 22.76 4.84
CA ILE A 272 46.79 23.27 5.81
C ILE A 272 47.38 23.11 7.22
N THR A 273 47.58 24.25 7.92
CA THR A 273 48.20 24.31 9.24
C THR A 273 47.22 24.86 10.27
N CYS A 274 47.54 24.73 11.54
CA CYS A 274 46.74 25.24 12.70
C CYS A 274 45.40 24.57 12.97
N LEU A 275 45.14 23.38 12.48
CA LEU A 275 43.91 22.66 12.75
C LEU A 275 43.87 21.98 14.13
N LEU A 276 45.04 21.88 14.82
CA LEU A 276 45.15 21.11 16.07
C LEU A 276 44.46 21.77 17.29
N TYR A 277 44.12 23.06 17.19
CA TYR A 277 43.51 23.81 18.34
C TYR A 277 42.02 24.11 18.17
N THR A 278 41.47 23.94 16.97
CA THR A 278 40.09 24.36 16.66
C THR A 278 39.21 23.31 16.03
N SER A 279 39.76 22.18 15.60
CA SER A 279 38.95 21.05 15.09
C SER A 279 38.80 19.98 16.13
N PRO A 280 37.59 19.55 16.46
CA PRO A 280 37.41 18.33 17.23
C PRO A 280 38.04 17.17 16.48
N SER A 281 38.84 16.37 17.19
CA SER A 281 39.43 15.15 16.62
C SER A 281 38.31 14.20 16.16
N PRO A 282 38.48 13.44 15.05
CA PRO A 282 37.55 12.39 14.71
C PRO A 282 37.38 11.31 15.79
N ARG A 283 38.20 11.36 16.84
CA ARG A 283 38.09 10.48 18.02
C ARG A 283 37.20 11.05 19.12
N ASP A 284 36.79 12.32 19.01
CA ASP A 284 35.96 13.04 20.00
C ASP A 284 34.47 13.11 19.54
N LEU A 285 34.13 12.44 18.43
CA LEU A 285 32.81 12.16 17.92
C LEU A 285 32.57 10.65 18.05
#